data_d43c49d44bb816d94a28fb01ea80f5d7
#
_entry.id   d43c49d44bb816d94a28fb01ea80f5d7
#
_cell.length_a   1.000
_cell.length_b   1.000
_cell.length_c   1.000
_cell.angle_alpha   90.00
_cell.angle_beta   90.00
_cell.angle_gamma   90.00
#
_symmetry.space_group_name_H-M   'P 1'
#
loop_
_entity.id
_entity.type
_entity.pdbx_description
1 polymer ?
#
loop_
_entity_poly.entity_id
_entity_poly.type
_entity_poly.pdbx_seq_one_letter_code
_entity_poly.pdbx_strand_id
1 'polypeptide(L)'
;GCNDVLEDGFTDGDNDGLLGNSPVTVDSLGVVTSGSDGYTDPIDGDNNGVRDYKEVGAQVDLVSNPTSMTISEQLIAFFVASGSTTAGTMVYQWQESTDGGTTWIDLVESVTYVGVDNDTLKIINAQLEISTYKYRIVISSPAFVCDVDVYSDPAEIIVLADNDKDEIADVDDLDDDNDGIYDTEEDTTDIDGDGIINSFDLDSDGDGCNDVLEAGFTDGDSDGLLG
;
A
#
# COMPACT_ATOMS: atom_id res chain seq x y z
N GLY A 1 -27.47 -2.72 -6.93
CA GLY A 1 -27.36 -3.31 -8.27
C GLY A 1 -27.72 -2.26 -9.31
N CYS A 2 -27.23 -2.44 -10.49
CA CYS A 2 -27.65 -1.59 -11.60
C CYS A 2 -28.87 -2.18 -12.33
N ASN A 3 -29.31 -1.52 -13.37
CA ASN A 3 -30.46 -1.99 -14.16
C ASN A 3 -30.02 -2.99 -15.22
N ASP A 4 -30.97 -3.83 -15.67
CA ASP A 4 -30.72 -4.93 -16.62
C ASP A 4 -30.11 -4.46 -17.94
N VAL A 5 -30.39 -3.21 -18.37
CA VAL A 5 -29.82 -2.65 -19.60
C VAL A 5 -28.31 -2.52 -19.51
N LEU A 6 -27.80 -2.05 -18.37
CA LEU A 6 -26.36 -1.94 -18.12
C LEU A 6 -25.72 -3.30 -17.86
N GLU A 7 -26.42 -4.21 -17.14
CA GLU A 7 -25.94 -5.57 -16.89
C GLU A 7 -25.81 -6.39 -18.17
N ASP A 8 -26.63 -6.10 -19.18
CA ASP A 8 -26.52 -6.68 -20.53
C ASP A 8 -25.40 -6.05 -21.37
N GLY A 9 -24.72 -5.00 -20.85
CA GLY A 9 -23.67 -4.27 -21.56
C GLY A 9 -24.16 -3.28 -22.59
N PHE A 10 -25.42 -2.84 -22.49
CA PHE A 10 -26.00 -1.86 -23.39
C PHE A 10 -25.96 -0.45 -22.78
N THR A 11 -26.23 0.57 -23.59
CA THR A 11 -26.15 1.96 -23.17
C THR A 11 -27.47 2.44 -22.56
N ASP A 12 -27.40 2.94 -21.33
CA ASP A 12 -28.43 3.72 -20.67
C ASP A 12 -27.81 5.08 -20.28
N GLY A 13 -27.97 6.08 -21.15
CA GLY A 13 -27.22 7.33 -21.05
C GLY A 13 -27.78 8.31 -20.03
N ASP A 14 -29.02 8.14 -19.58
CA ASP A 14 -29.67 8.96 -18.55
C ASP A 14 -30.04 8.16 -17.28
N ASN A 15 -29.63 6.89 -17.24
CA ASN A 15 -29.74 5.97 -16.11
C ASN A 15 -31.19 5.76 -15.63
N ASP A 16 -32.14 5.69 -16.60
CA ASP A 16 -33.56 5.49 -16.32
C ASP A 16 -34.00 4.02 -16.42
N GLY A 17 -33.08 3.11 -16.76
CA GLY A 17 -33.32 1.68 -16.93
C GLY A 17 -33.83 1.28 -18.31
N LEU A 18 -33.84 2.21 -19.26
CA LEU A 18 -34.28 1.99 -20.62
C LEU A 18 -33.10 2.12 -21.60
N LEU A 19 -33.18 1.41 -22.73
CA LEU A 19 -32.14 1.45 -23.74
C LEU A 19 -31.99 2.85 -24.37
N GLY A 20 -30.81 3.43 -24.29
CA GLY A 20 -30.46 4.75 -24.85
C GLY A 20 -30.76 5.91 -23.92
N ASN A 21 -31.36 6.97 -24.42
CA ASN A 21 -31.76 8.16 -23.67
C ASN A 21 -33.25 8.42 -23.79
N SER A 22 -33.87 8.91 -22.73
CA SER A 22 -35.25 9.37 -22.77
C SER A 22 -35.41 10.68 -23.57
N PRO A 23 -36.53 10.86 -24.30
CA PRO A 23 -37.65 9.93 -24.43
C PRO A 23 -37.33 8.76 -25.35
N VAL A 24 -37.66 7.55 -24.93
CA VAL A 24 -37.48 6.35 -25.72
C VAL A 24 -38.29 6.43 -27.00
N THR A 25 -37.65 6.19 -28.12
CA THR A 25 -38.30 6.09 -29.45
C THR A 25 -38.24 4.65 -29.95
N VAL A 26 -39.29 4.21 -30.61
CA VAL A 26 -39.41 2.86 -31.17
C VAL A 26 -39.81 2.87 -32.63
N ASP A 27 -39.47 1.84 -33.38
CA ASP A 27 -39.95 1.62 -34.75
C ASP A 27 -41.35 1.01 -34.79
N SER A 28 -41.82 0.67 -36.00
CA SER A 28 -43.14 0.08 -36.20
C SER A 28 -43.30 -1.35 -35.63
N LEU A 29 -42.23 -1.98 -35.24
CA LEU A 29 -42.18 -3.31 -34.62
C LEU A 29 -41.96 -3.25 -33.09
N GLY A 30 -41.82 -2.02 -32.54
CA GLY A 30 -41.57 -1.82 -31.12
C GLY A 30 -40.10 -1.92 -30.72
N VAL A 31 -39.17 -1.99 -31.69
CA VAL A 31 -37.74 -1.98 -31.44
C VAL A 31 -37.28 -0.59 -31.06
N VAL A 32 -36.56 -0.45 -29.95
CA VAL A 32 -36.03 0.84 -29.48
C VAL A 32 -35.03 1.39 -30.49
N THR A 33 -35.16 2.66 -30.84
CA THR A 33 -34.30 3.37 -31.79
C THR A 33 -33.59 4.57 -31.16
N SER A 34 -33.85 4.84 -29.88
CA SER A 34 -33.17 5.90 -29.11
C SER A 34 -31.78 5.48 -28.62
N GLY A 35 -31.45 4.21 -28.62
CA GLY A 35 -30.13 3.66 -28.34
C GLY A 35 -29.37 3.32 -29.61
N SER A 36 -28.07 3.26 -29.53
CA SER A 36 -27.15 2.87 -30.63
C SER A 36 -26.74 1.39 -30.57
N ASP A 37 -27.05 0.70 -29.52
CA ASP A 37 -26.75 -0.71 -29.20
C ASP A 37 -28.00 -1.44 -28.70
N GLY A 38 -27.87 -2.68 -28.31
CA GLY A 38 -28.98 -3.52 -27.89
C GLY A 38 -29.34 -4.61 -28.91
N TYR A 39 -30.22 -5.54 -28.48
CA TYR A 39 -30.70 -6.66 -29.30
C TYR A 39 -29.60 -7.63 -29.79
N THR A 40 -28.44 -7.58 -29.14
CA THR A 40 -27.35 -8.55 -29.34
C THR A 40 -27.36 -9.58 -28.22
N ASP A 41 -26.37 -10.48 -28.19
CA ASP A 41 -26.25 -11.44 -27.11
C ASP A 41 -25.85 -10.70 -25.82
N PRO A 42 -26.63 -10.83 -24.73
CA PRO A 42 -26.29 -10.27 -23.44
C PRO A 42 -24.97 -10.81 -22.86
N ILE A 43 -24.32 -10.00 -22.04
CA ILE A 43 -23.04 -10.37 -21.41
C ILE A 43 -23.22 -11.53 -20.40
N ASP A 44 -22.20 -12.35 -20.31
CA ASP A 44 -21.94 -13.38 -19.30
C ASP A 44 -20.47 -13.16 -18.88
N GLY A 45 -20.27 -12.24 -17.93
CA GLY A 45 -18.95 -11.71 -17.60
C GLY A 45 -18.06 -12.71 -16.87
N ASP A 46 -18.64 -13.62 -16.07
CA ASP A 46 -17.89 -14.66 -15.37
C ASP A 46 -17.82 -15.99 -16.16
N ASN A 47 -18.50 -16.06 -17.31
CA ASN A 47 -18.54 -17.21 -18.23
C ASN A 47 -19.08 -18.49 -17.58
N ASN A 48 -20.04 -18.36 -16.67
CA ASN A 48 -20.66 -19.50 -15.99
C ASN A 48 -21.84 -20.12 -16.80
N GLY A 49 -22.27 -19.47 -17.89
CA GLY A 49 -23.36 -19.88 -18.78
C GLY A 49 -24.73 -19.31 -18.42
N VAL A 50 -24.78 -18.44 -17.39
CA VAL A 50 -25.94 -17.61 -17.06
C VAL A 50 -25.61 -16.17 -17.42
N ARG A 51 -26.56 -15.44 -17.99
CA ARG A 51 -26.35 -14.02 -18.36
C ARG A 51 -26.42 -13.13 -17.12
N ASP A 52 -25.59 -12.06 -17.06
CA ASP A 52 -25.43 -11.22 -15.87
C ASP A 52 -26.76 -10.65 -15.36
N TYR A 53 -27.69 -10.25 -16.25
CA TYR A 53 -29.02 -9.76 -15.84
C TYR A 53 -29.94 -10.82 -15.20
N LYS A 54 -29.54 -12.08 -15.20
CA LYS A 54 -30.24 -13.19 -14.55
C LYS A 54 -29.61 -13.60 -13.23
N GLU A 55 -28.55 -12.96 -12.86
CA GLU A 55 -27.79 -13.26 -11.67
C GLU A 55 -27.76 -12.06 -10.70
N VAL A 56 -27.56 -12.37 -9.45
CA VAL A 56 -27.22 -11.33 -8.48
C VAL A 56 -25.74 -11.01 -8.69
N GLY A 57 -25.42 -9.79 -9.09
CA GLY A 57 -24.05 -9.34 -9.29
C GLY A 57 -23.18 -9.58 -8.06
N ALA A 58 -21.87 -9.65 -8.24
CA ALA A 58 -20.93 -9.85 -7.15
C ALA A 58 -21.10 -8.74 -6.10
N GLN A 59 -21.20 -9.15 -4.85
CA GLN A 59 -21.00 -8.23 -3.71
C GLN A 59 -19.59 -8.43 -3.21
N VAL A 60 -18.80 -7.38 -3.31
CA VAL A 60 -17.46 -7.34 -2.72
C VAL A 60 -17.58 -6.65 -1.36
N ASP A 61 -17.11 -7.33 -0.33
CA ASP A 61 -17.06 -6.81 1.03
C ASP A 61 -15.64 -6.82 1.55
N LEU A 62 -15.24 -5.74 2.21
CA LEU A 62 -14.00 -5.69 2.96
C LEU A 62 -14.20 -6.42 4.30
N VAL A 63 -13.36 -7.43 4.58
CA VAL A 63 -13.42 -8.24 5.82
C VAL A 63 -12.49 -7.67 6.87
N SER A 64 -11.28 -7.22 6.47
CA SER A 64 -10.33 -6.58 7.37
C SER A 64 -9.58 -5.44 6.70
N ASN A 65 -9.42 -4.34 7.44
CA ASN A 65 -8.56 -3.23 7.07
C ASN A 65 -7.08 -3.53 7.35
N PRO A 66 -6.13 -2.93 6.62
CA PRO A 66 -4.74 -2.91 7.02
C PRO A 66 -4.58 -2.12 8.33
N THR A 67 -3.53 -2.41 9.08
CA THR A 67 -3.21 -1.73 10.35
C THR A 67 -1.96 -0.89 10.20
N SER A 68 -1.96 0.29 10.82
CA SER A 68 -0.77 1.15 10.91
C SER A 68 0.35 0.46 11.70
N MET A 69 1.59 0.77 11.35
CA MET A 69 2.76 0.17 11.98
C MET A 69 3.90 1.18 12.15
N THR A 70 4.77 0.87 13.10
CA THR A 70 6.06 1.55 13.31
C THR A 70 7.15 0.51 13.18
N ILE A 71 8.22 0.82 12.46
CA ILE A 71 9.37 -0.06 12.23
C ILE A 71 10.66 0.78 12.18
N SER A 72 11.81 0.17 12.44
CA SER A 72 13.12 0.75 12.15
C SER A 72 13.36 0.80 10.64
N GLU A 73 14.19 1.71 10.19
CA GLU A 73 14.50 1.81 8.78
C GLU A 73 15.15 0.54 8.23
N GLN A 74 15.12 0.39 6.91
CA GLN A 74 15.62 -0.79 6.17
C GLN A 74 14.91 -2.11 6.44
N LEU A 75 14.01 -2.19 7.42
CA LEU A 75 13.18 -3.38 7.63
C LEU A 75 12.09 -3.53 6.55
N ILE A 76 11.39 -4.67 6.62
CA ILE A 76 10.28 -4.98 5.72
C ILE A 76 8.97 -4.67 6.43
N ALA A 77 8.19 -3.75 5.86
CA ALA A 77 6.82 -3.50 6.32
C ALA A 77 5.82 -4.43 5.61
N PHE A 78 4.76 -4.82 6.34
CA PHE A 78 3.69 -5.67 5.83
C PHE A 78 2.33 -5.04 6.10
N PHE A 79 1.57 -4.75 5.06
CA PHE A 79 0.16 -4.39 5.18
C PHE A 79 -0.70 -5.53 4.67
N VAL A 80 -1.62 -6.00 5.51
CA VAL A 80 -2.51 -7.12 5.19
C VAL A 80 -3.95 -6.66 5.29
N ALA A 81 -4.72 -6.99 4.28
CA ALA A 81 -6.16 -6.76 4.26
C ALA A 81 -6.85 -8.00 3.69
N SER A 82 -8.13 -8.14 3.91
CA SER A 82 -8.89 -9.24 3.34
C SER A 82 -10.26 -8.79 2.88
N GLY A 83 -10.73 -9.40 1.82
CA GLY A 83 -12.06 -9.21 1.28
C GLY A 83 -12.78 -10.54 1.08
N SER A 84 -14.05 -10.43 0.74
CA SER A 84 -14.87 -11.56 0.28
C SER A 84 -15.72 -11.12 -0.90
N THR A 85 -16.11 -12.08 -1.74
CA THR A 85 -17.07 -11.84 -2.83
C THR A 85 -18.09 -12.96 -2.85
N THR A 86 -19.31 -12.64 -3.27
CA THR A 86 -20.38 -13.64 -3.44
C THR A 86 -20.30 -14.35 -4.78
N ALA A 87 -19.62 -13.75 -5.77
CA ALA A 87 -19.46 -14.31 -7.12
C ALA A 87 -18.19 -13.75 -7.78
N GLY A 88 -17.71 -14.39 -8.84
CA GLY A 88 -16.54 -13.96 -9.60
C GLY A 88 -15.21 -14.14 -8.86
N THR A 89 -14.19 -13.46 -9.36
CA THR A 89 -12.82 -13.47 -8.79
C THR A 89 -12.49 -12.09 -8.26
N MET A 90 -12.00 -12.02 -7.03
CA MET A 90 -11.50 -10.75 -6.47
C MET A 90 -10.21 -10.31 -7.15
N VAL A 91 -10.11 -9.02 -7.36
CA VAL A 91 -8.90 -8.32 -7.80
C VAL A 91 -8.53 -7.31 -6.73
N TYR A 92 -7.25 -7.23 -6.42
CA TYR A 92 -6.69 -6.34 -5.43
C TYR A 92 -5.80 -5.31 -6.11
N GLN A 93 -5.77 -4.10 -5.58
CA GLN A 93 -4.83 -3.06 -5.96
C GLN A 93 -4.47 -2.22 -4.74
N TRP A 94 -3.21 -2.26 -4.35
CA TRP A 94 -2.71 -1.37 -3.31
C TRP A 94 -2.44 0.03 -3.87
N GLN A 95 -2.75 1.02 -3.05
CA GLN A 95 -2.54 2.44 -3.33
C GLN A 95 -1.75 3.08 -2.21
N GLU A 96 -0.91 4.06 -2.56
CA GLU A 96 -0.23 4.92 -1.60
C GLU A 96 -0.73 6.36 -1.66
N SER A 97 -0.58 7.06 -0.55
CA SER A 97 -0.80 8.49 -0.42
C SER A 97 0.37 9.12 0.33
N THR A 98 0.96 10.14 -0.28
CA THR A 98 2.07 10.93 0.29
C THR A 98 1.59 12.25 0.89
N ASP A 99 0.28 12.54 0.85
CA ASP A 99 -0.35 13.80 1.26
C ASP A 99 -1.41 13.62 2.36
N GLY A 100 -1.22 12.59 3.19
CA GLY A 100 -2.06 12.31 4.34
C GLY A 100 -3.42 11.67 4.01
N GLY A 101 -3.58 11.14 2.80
CA GLY A 101 -4.80 10.46 2.35
C GLY A 101 -5.70 11.33 1.47
N THR A 102 -5.18 12.46 0.97
CA THR A 102 -5.94 13.36 0.08
C THR A 102 -5.94 12.84 -1.36
N THR A 103 -4.78 12.44 -1.86
CA THR A 103 -4.65 11.81 -3.18
C THR A 103 -4.06 10.40 -3.06
N TRP A 104 -4.42 9.54 -4.01
CA TRP A 104 -4.04 8.14 -4.01
C TRP A 104 -3.49 7.73 -5.37
N ILE A 105 -2.41 6.98 -5.37
CA ILE A 105 -1.73 6.49 -6.56
C ILE A 105 -1.64 4.96 -6.49
N ASP A 106 -2.00 4.28 -7.57
CA ASP A 106 -1.86 2.83 -7.66
C ASP A 106 -0.38 2.44 -7.60
N LEU A 107 -0.05 1.53 -6.70
CA LEU A 107 1.29 0.97 -6.62
C LEU A 107 1.54 0.03 -7.80
N VAL A 108 2.79 0.02 -8.24
CA VAL A 108 3.27 -0.87 -9.30
C VAL A 108 4.32 -1.82 -8.70
N GLU A 109 4.23 -3.09 -9.06
CA GLU A 109 5.18 -4.12 -8.63
C GLU A 109 6.61 -3.69 -8.92
N SER A 110 7.51 -3.77 -7.92
CA SER A 110 8.88 -3.28 -8.01
C SER A 110 9.77 -4.03 -7.02
N VAL A 111 11.03 -3.63 -6.92
CA VAL A 111 11.94 -4.14 -5.89
C VAL A 111 11.58 -3.65 -4.49
N THR A 112 10.90 -2.51 -4.39
CA THR A 112 10.46 -1.90 -3.12
C THR A 112 9.04 -2.35 -2.74
N TYR A 113 8.10 -2.36 -3.69
CA TYR A 113 6.72 -2.74 -3.47
C TYR A 113 6.43 -4.11 -4.07
N VAL A 114 6.09 -5.08 -3.25
CA VAL A 114 5.85 -6.48 -3.66
C VAL A 114 4.46 -6.92 -3.19
N GLY A 115 3.71 -7.55 -4.08
CA GLY A 115 2.36 -8.01 -3.82
C GLY A 115 1.30 -6.91 -3.92
N VAL A 116 1.50 -5.96 -4.82
CA VAL A 116 0.60 -4.80 -5.03
C VAL A 116 -0.79 -5.21 -5.52
N ASP A 117 -0.93 -6.40 -6.08
CA ASP A 117 -2.16 -7.02 -6.57
C ASP A 117 -2.64 -8.20 -5.69
N ASN A 118 -2.11 -8.33 -4.48
CA ASN A 118 -2.47 -9.38 -3.52
C ASN A 118 -3.08 -8.79 -2.25
N ASP A 119 -3.57 -9.66 -1.36
CA ASP A 119 -4.08 -9.29 -0.04
C ASP A 119 -3.01 -8.73 0.92
N THR A 120 -1.73 -8.91 0.57
CA THR A 120 -0.58 -8.53 1.37
C THR A 120 0.41 -7.72 0.56
N LEU A 121 0.57 -6.45 0.92
CA LEU A 121 1.63 -5.58 0.43
C LEU A 121 2.86 -5.72 1.32
N LYS A 122 4.03 -5.86 0.70
CA LYS A 122 5.34 -5.78 1.35
C LYS A 122 6.08 -4.56 0.84
N ILE A 123 6.62 -3.78 1.76
CA ILE A 123 7.54 -2.69 1.45
C ILE A 123 8.92 -3.13 1.90
N ILE A 124 9.78 -3.41 0.92
CA ILE A 124 11.13 -3.93 1.15
C ILE A 124 12.08 -2.77 1.39
N ASN A 125 12.90 -2.87 2.44
CA ASN A 125 13.89 -1.87 2.78
C ASN A 125 13.25 -0.48 2.95
N ALA A 126 12.28 -0.39 3.90
CA ALA A 126 11.56 0.84 4.20
C ALA A 126 12.52 1.95 4.64
N GLN A 127 12.45 3.11 3.99
CA GLN A 127 13.34 4.24 4.26
C GLN A 127 12.58 5.35 4.97
N LEU A 128 13.29 6.26 5.64
CA LEU A 128 12.72 7.38 6.39
C LEU A 128 11.79 8.26 5.54
N GLU A 129 12.05 8.38 4.23
CA GLU A 129 11.26 9.22 3.31
C GLU A 129 9.80 8.79 3.20
N ILE A 130 9.49 7.51 3.44
CA ILE A 130 8.11 7.01 3.41
C ILE A 130 7.42 7.11 4.76
N SER A 131 8.12 7.60 5.80
CA SER A 131 7.49 7.83 7.11
C SER A 131 6.31 8.78 6.97
N THR A 132 5.17 8.42 7.56
CA THR A 132 3.88 9.10 7.44
C THR A 132 3.09 8.87 6.14
N TYR A 133 3.61 8.09 5.19
CA TYR A 133 2.82 7.66 4.04
C TYR A 133 1.68 6.76 4.48
N LYS A 134 0.61 6.78 3.70
CA LYS A 134 -0.57 5.94 3.96
C LYS A 134 -0.81 4.98 2.82
N TYR A 135 -1.22 3.78 3.19
CA TYR A 135 -1.52 2.70 2.26
C TYR A 135 -2.95 2.22 2.46
N ARG A 136 -3.63 1.95 1.36
CA ARG A 136 -4.95 1.32 1.34
C ARG A 136 -5.04 0.29 0.23
N ILE A 137 -5.99 -0.62 0.33
CA ILE A 137 -6.30 -1.57 -0.72
C ILE A 137 -7.63 -1.21 -1.38
N VAL A 138 -7.69 -1.39 -2.68
CA VAL A 138 -8.91 -1.40 -3.48
C VAL A 138 -9.21 -2.85 -3.83
N ILE A 139 -10.44 -3.28 -3.59
CA ILE A 139 -10.91 -4.63 -3.90
C ILE A 139 -12.09 -4.50 -4.87
N SER A 140 -12.04 -5.26 -5.94
CA SER A 140 -13.09 -5.29 -6.96
C SER A 140 -13.34 -6.72 -7.44
N SER A 141 -14.42 -6.93 -8.17
CA SER A 141 -14.74 -8.18 -8.88
C SER A 141 -15.24 -7.85 -10.28
N PRO A 142 -14.33 -7.59 -11.23
CA PRO A 142 -14.64 -7.02 -12.56
C PRO A 142 -15.39 -7.95 -13.49
N ALA A 143 -15.83 -9.12 -13.01
CA ALA A 143 -16.64 -10.06 -13.78
C ALA A 143 -18.05 -9.55 -14.09
N PHE A 144 -18.53 -8.55 -13.36
CA PHE A 144 -19.89 -7.99 -13.50
C PHE A 144 -19.83 -6.50 -13.85
N VAL A 145 -20.66 -6.08 -14.78
CA VAL A 145 -20.64 -4.71 -15.33
C VAL A 145 -20.90 -3.61 -14.28
N CYS A 146 -21.58 -3.96 -13.20
CA CYS A 146 -22.00 -3.03 -12.15
C CYS A 146 -21.29 -3.22 -10.82
N ASP A 147 -20.11 -3.82 -10.85
CA ASP A 147 -19.28 -3.93 -9.65
C ASP A 147 -18.79 -2.57 -9.16
N VAL A 148 -18.77 -2.42 -7.88
CA VAL A 148 -18.28 -1.20 -7.20
C VAL A 148 -17.00 -1.54 -6.47
N ASP A 149 -15.97 -0.77 -6.73
CA ASP A 149 -14.72 -0.85 -5.97
C ASP A 149 -14.96 -0.58 -4.48
N VAL A 150 -14.41 -1.43 -3.65
CA VAL A 150 -14.43 -1.27 -2.18
C VAL A 150 -13.04 -0.87 -1.72
N TYR A 151 -12.98 0.19 -0.94
CA TYR A 151 -11.74 0.77 -0.43
C TYR A 151 -11.60 0.45 1.06
N SER A 152 -10.40 0.06 1.49
CA SER A 152 -10.11 -0.04 2.90
C SER A 152 -9.95 1.33 3.56
N ASP A 153 -10.06 1.37 4.88
CA ASP A 153 -9.49 2.45 5.66
C ASP A 153 -7.97 2.48 5.43
N PRO A 154 -7.34 3.65 5.44
CA PRO A 154 -5.90 3.76 5.26
C PRO A 154 -5.13 3.34 6.52
N ALA A 155 -3.99 2.70 6.32
CA ALA A 155 -2.99 2.43 7.34
C ALA A 155 -1.76 3.32 7.10
N GLU A 156 -1.14 3.81 8.17
CA GLU A 156 0.04 4.66 8.14
C GLU A 156 1.28 3.86 8.49
N ILE A 157 2.41 4.15 7.84
CA ILE A 157 3.72 3.68 8.25
C ILE A 157 4.47 4.80 8.95
N ILE A 158 5.13 4.47 10.06
CA ILE A 158 6.13 5.31 10.71
C ILE A 158 7.44 4.54 10.62
N VAL A 159 8.43 5.12 9.98
CA VAL A 159 9.79 4.60 9.91
C VAL A 159 10.64 5.42 10.85
N LEU A 160 11.34 4.76 11.75
CA LEU A 160 12.25 5.34 12.73
C LEU A 160 13.68 5.18 12.24
N ALA A 161 14.53 6.14 12.57
CA ALA A 161 15.97 6.06 12.29
C ALA A 161 16.61 4.89 13.05
N ASP A 162 17.67 4.34 12.50
CA ASP A 162 18.45 3.22 12.99
C ASP A 162 19.86 3.38 12.40
N ASN A 163 20.75 4.05 13.17
CA ASN A 163 22.05 4.52 12.70
C ASN A 163 22.99 3.37 12.35
N ASP A 164 23.12 2.40 13.24
CA ASP A 164 24.03 1.27 13.12
C ASP A 164 23.44 0.08 12.35
N LYS A 165 22.10 0.09 12.15
CA LYS A 165 21.32 -0.91 11.38
C LYS A 165 21.25 -2.29 12.04
N ASP A 166 21.19 -2.30 13.34
CA ASP A 166 21.04 -3.51 14.14
C ASP A 166 19.57 -3.98 14.29
N GLU A 167 18.60 -3.22 13.69
CA GLU A 167 17.14 -3.42 13.72
C GLU A 167 16.46 -2.82 14.97
N ILE A 168 17.19 -2.18 15.88
CA ILE A 168 16.68 -1.35 16.95
C ILE A 168 16.71 0.11 16.46
N ALA A 169 15.67 0.88 16.74
CA ALA A 169 15.65 2.28 16.32
C ALA A 169 16.39 3.15 17.35
N ASP A 170 17.09 4.19 16.90
CA ASP A 170 17.86 5.11 17.76
C ASP A 170 17.08 5.60 19.00
N VAL A 171 15.76 5.74 18.90
CA VAL A 171 14.90 6.18 20.02
C VAL A 171 14.75 5.13 21.12
N ASP A 172 14.95 3.87 20.81
CA ASP A 172 14.81 2.71 21.70
C ASP A 172 16.16 2.02 21.97
N ASP A 173 17.22 2.42 21.25
CA ASP A 173 18.57 1.92 21.41
C ASP A 173 19.26 2.61 22.61
N LEU A 174 20.32 2.07 23.10
CA LEU A 174 21.13 2.59 24.20
C LEU A 174 22.58 2.88 23.78
N ASP A 175 22.94 2.49 22.54
CA ASP A 175 24.28 2.52 21.98
C ASP A 175 24.09 2.62 20.46
N ASP A 176 23.75 3.84 19.99
CA ASP A 176 23.21 4.14 18.66
C ASP A 176 24.22 3.85 17.51
N ASP A 177 25.51 3.66 17.83
CA ASP A 177 26.55 3.34 16.85
C ASP A 177 27.25 2.01 17.12
N ASN A 178 26.83 1.28 18.18
CA ASN A 178 27.36 -0.03 18.57
C ASN A 178 28.87 -0.09 18.86
N ASP A 179 29.45 1.03 19.32
CA ASP A 179 30.88 1.10 19.69
C ASP A 179 31.15 0.52 21.10
N GLY A 180 30.08 0.32 21.91
CA GLY A 180 30.13 -0.21 23.26
C GLY A 180 30.17 0.84 24.35
N ILE A 181 30.02 2.10 24.02
CA ILE A 181 29.78 3.23 24.91
C ILE A 181 28.30 3.58 24.81
N TYR A 182 27.65 3.87 25.92
CA TYR A 182 26.23 4.25 25.87
C TYR A 182 26.07 5.71 25.43
N ASP A 183 25.04 6.01 24.65
CA ASP A 183 24.67 7.38 24.22
C ASP A 183 24.65 8.38 25.37
N THR A 184 24.25 7.92 26.57
CA THR A 184 24.19 8.75 27.78
C THR A 184 25.57 9.15 28.31
N GLU A 185 26.62 8.44 27.93
CA GLU A 185 28.01 8.75 28.31
C GLU A 185 28.68 9.62 27.24
N GLU A 186 28.29 9.46 25.97
CA GLU A 186 28.86 10.16 24.81
C GLU A 186 28.23 11.54 24.59
N ASP A 187 26.97 11.66 24.98
CA ASP A 187 26.12 12.85 24.79
C ASP A 187 25.83 13.21 23.30
N THR A 188 25.21 14.37 23.08
CA THR A 188 24.83 14.85 21.75
C THR A 188 25.73 16.01 21.28
N THR A 189 26.96 16.09 21.75
CA THR A 189 27.95 17.05 21.25
C THR A 189 28.61 16.46 19.98
N ASP A 190 29.23 17.31 19.22
CA ASP A 190 30.05 17.05 18.05
C ASP A 190 31.43 17.64 18.40
N ILE A 191 32.33 16.80 18.90
CA ILE A 191 33.61 17.25 19.48
C ILE A 191 34.58 17.66 18.39
N ASP A 192 34.66 16.91 17.31
CA ASP A 192 35.58 17.19 16.22
C ASP A 192 35.04 18.20 15.19
N GLY A 193 33.70 18.41 15.17
CA GLY A 193 33.04 19.39 14.32
C GLY A 193 32.80 18.94 12.90
N ASP A 194 32.72 17.67 12.66
CA ASP A 194 32.49 17.08 11.32
C ASP A 194 31.02 17.05 10.93
N GLY A 195 30.11 17.21 11.88
CA GLY A 195 28.65 17.25 11.71
C GLY A 195 27.93 16.00 12.15
N ILE A 196 28.62 14.99 12.69
CA ILE A 196 28.08 13.82 13.37
C ILE A 196 28.16 14.09 14.88
N ILE A 197 27.14 13.71 15.63
CA ILE A 197 27.19 13.83 17.10
C ILE A 197 27.89 12.59 17.68
N ASN A 198 28.51 12.72 18.83
CA ASN A 198 29.33 11.65 19.42
C ASN A 198 28.62 10.30 19.49
N SER A 199 27.36 10.24 19.89
CA SER A 199 26.60 8.98 19.99
C SER A 199 26.26 8.33 18.64
N PHE A 200 26.71 8.89 17.54
CA PHE A 200 26.57 8.32 16.18
C PHE A 200 27.92 8.22 15.48
N ASP A 201 29.01 8.59 16.17
CA ASP A 201 30.33 8.76 15.60
C ASP A 201 31.34 7.81 16.27
N LEU A 202 31.85 6.88 15.53
CA LEU A 202 32.81 5.87 15.96
C LEU A 202 34.22 6.43 16.28
N ASP A 203 34.48 7.73 16.03
CA ASP A 203 35.77 8.44 16.29
C ASP A 203 35.46 9.88 16.68
N SER A 204 34.77 10.06 17.84
CA SER A 204 34.20 11.33 18.30
C SER A 204 35.16 12.51 18.34
N ASP A 205 36.48 12.31 18.54
CA ASP A 205 37.45 13.38 18.57
C ASP A 205 38.22 13.55 17.25
N GLY A 206 37.96 12.66 16.25
CA GLY A 206 38.49 12.77 14.90
C GLY A 206 40.00 12.53 14.80
N ASP A 207 40.63 11.86 15.79
CA ASP A 207 42.08 11.66 15.81
C ASP A 207 42.54 10.40 15.05
N GLY A 208 41.56 9.52 14.61
CA GLY A 208 41.77 8.30 13.85
C GLY A 208 41.95 7.07 14.75
N CYS A 209 41.59 7.15 16.00
CA CYS A 209 41.49 6.05 16.93
C CYS A 209 40.03 5.90 17.36
N ASN A 210 39.35 4.84 16.93
CA ASN A 210 37.93 4.67 17.26
C ASN A 210 37.67 4.60 18.76
N ASP A 211 36.56 5.15 19.19
CA ASP A 211 36.13 5.30 20.59
C ASP A 211 36.07 3.96 21.33
N VAL A 212 35.65 2.88 20.69
CA VAL A 212 35.70 1.50 21.20
C VAL A 212 37.08 1.12 21.72
N LEU A 213 38.15 1.53 21.02
CA LEU A 213 39.54 1.24 21.44
C LEU A 213 40.01 2.17 22.55
N GLU A 214 39.62 3.45 22.51
CA GLU A 214 39.96 4.45 23.52
C GLU A 214 39.25 4.17 24.86
N ALA A 215 38.03 3.64 24.80
CA ALA A 215 37.29 3.12 25.95
C ALA A 215 37.93 1.85 26.56
N GLY A 216 38.87 1.25 25.83
CA GLY A 216 39.60 0.07 26.28
C GLY A 216 38.89 -1.27 25.97
N PHE A 217 37.98 -1.25 25.05
CA PHE A 217 37.31 -2.45 24.53
C PHE A 217 38.09 -3.09 23.38
N THR A 218 37.56 -4.15 22.81
CA THR A 218 38.19 -4.85 21.69
C THR A 218 37.38 -4.63 20.41
N ASP A 219 38.06 -4.23 19.36
CA ASP A 219 37.58 -4.15 17.99
C ASP A 219 38.46 -5.12 17.18
N GLY A 220 37.92 -6.32 16.93
CA GLY A 220 38.70 -7.44 16.38
C GLY A 220 38.98 -7.35 14.88
N ASP A 221 38.13 -6.65 14.13
CA ASP A 221 38.21 -6.48 12.68
C ASP A 221 38.45 -5.02 12.25
N SER A 222 38.54 -4.11 13.20
CA SER A 222 38.85 -2.69 13.00
C SER A 222 37.78 -1.94 12.21
N ASP A 223 36.51 -2.24 12.50
CA ASP A 223 35.37 -1.54 11.92
C ASP A 223 34.81 -0.42 12.82
N GLY A 224 35.31 -0.28 14.05
CA GLY A 224 34.89 0.71 15.02
C GLY A 224 33.81 0.24 15.98
N LEU A 225 33.28 -0.95 15.77
CA LEU A 225 32.22 -1.53 16.59
C LEU A 225 32.77 -2.44 17.71
N LEU A 226 31.96 -2.65 18.74
CA LEU A 226 32.33 -3.55 19.82
C LEU A 226 32.27 -5.02 19.35
N GLY A 227 33.43 -5.71 19.11
CA GLY A 227 33.42 -7.12 18.72
C GLY A 227 34.72 -7.73 18.22
#